data_5b4cf72c7438d23e5117ebd2b8f32842
#
_entry.id   5b4cf72c7438d23e5117ebd2b8f32842
#
_cell.length_a   1.000
_cell.length_b   1.000
_cell.length_c   1.000
_cell.angle_alpha   90.00
_cell.angle_beta   90.00
_cell.angle_gamma   90.00
#
_symmetry.space_group_name_H-M   'P 1'
#
loop_
_entity.id
_entity.type
_entity.pdbx_description
1 polymer ?
#
loop_
_entity_poly.entity_id
_entity_poly.type
_entity_poly.pdbx_seq_one_letter_code
_entity_poly.pdbx_strand_id
1 'polypeptide(L)'
;MSLLLGLTCLFVGAPPAGAAVNNITLIVPTTPATGADILARLLAQQLNTKLGQVVVVENKPGASGNIGNDFVARAKPDGATLLIASTSFALNSAVNPNLPFDPIKDFAPITLLGTGTLCLVTPSTLAPNNLTEFIALAKSSQLDYGSPGNGTPQHLAMELFKMEAGVNLFHIPFKAAANAVNDLTGGHVSAMIVPMHTVLPLVKAGRLKMLAVMSKERAELAPNVLTFKEQGYPKLQVDVWYALLAPKGTPAGLVQELNTQVMQILKAPNVVSQLSVHGIEANPSASSTLADLLKMELGRWTQVVKTAQIKAD
;
A
#
# COMPACT_ATOMS: atom_id res chain seq x y z
N MET A 1 57.12 43.97 38.77
CA MET A 1 57.01 42.51 38.54
C MET A 1 55.52 42.17 38.55
N SER A 2 54.87 42.30 37.37
CA SER A 2 53.41 42.07 37.22
C SER A 2 53.15 40.71 36.64
N LEU A 3 52.39 39.85 37.36
CA LEU A 3 51.98 38.56 36.93
C LEU A 3 50.60 38.70 36.16
N LEU A 4 50.61 38.39 34.86
CA LEU A 4 49.41 38.23 34.08
C LEU A 4 48.88 36.78 34.25
N LEU A 5 47.76 36.65 34.88
CA LEU A 5 46.97 35.35 34.85
C LEU A 5 46.12 35.28 33.57
N GLY A 6 46.52 34.36 32.66
CA GLY A 6 45.70 34.05 31.49
C GLY A 6 44.53 33.15 31.87
N LEU A 7 43.28 33.63 31.64
CA LEU A 7 42.04 32.88 31.84
C LEU A 7 41.72 32.13 30.54
N THR A 8 41.96 30.80 30.50
CA THR A 8 41.62 29.94 29.38
C THR A 8 40.14 29.53 29.51
N CYS A 9 39.24 30.12 28.71
CA CYS A 9 37.86 29.67 28.60
C CYS A 9 37.79 28.37 27.77
N LEU A 10 37.53 27.25 28.41
CA LEU A 10 37.12 26.00 27.75
C LEU A 10 35.70 26.17 27.23
N PHE A 11 35.56 26.29 25.91
CA PHE A 11 34.27 26.14 25.24
C PHE A 11 33.90 24.63 25.24
N VAL A 12 33.05 24.22 26.18
CA VAL A 12 32.38 22.92 26.10
C VAL A 12 31.28 23.09 25.06
N GLY A 13 31.52 22.56 23.85
CA GLY A 13 30.50 22.47 22.82
C GLY A 13 29.35 21.59 23.31
N ALA A 14 28.16 22.17 23.46
CA ALA A 14 26.96 21.42 23.73
C ALA A 14 26.71 20.47 22.54
N PRO A 15 26.33 19.16 22.77
CA PRO A 15 25.93 18.27 21.69
C PRO A 15 24.70 18.86 20.99
N PRO A 16 24.55 18.70 19.67
CA PRO A 16 23.32 19.11 18.99
C PRO A 16 22.17 18.36 19.61
N ALA A 17 21.26 19.07 20.26
CA ALA A 17 20.00 18.55 20.72
C ALA A 17 19.20 18.14 19.49
N GLY A 18 19.24 16.85 19.12
CA GLY A 18 18.23 16.22 18.31
C GLY A 18 16.92 16.41 19.08
N ALA A 19 16.06 17.32 18.63
CA ALA A 19 14.76 17.53 19.22
C ALA A 19 14.00 16.19 19.11
N ALA A 20 13.84 15.48 20.23
CA ALA A 20 12.99 14.30 20.27
C ALA A 20 11.58 14.73 19.82
N VAL A 21 11.09 14.13 18.74
CA VAL A 21 9.72 14.37 18.28
C VAL A 21 8.80 13.74 19.32
N ASN A 22 8.22 14.56 20.18
CA ASN A 22 7.43 14.08 21.33
C ASN A 22 6.10 13.43 20.93
N ASN A 23 5.54 13.79 19.77
CA ASN A 23 4.29 13.22 19.24
C ASN A 23 4.41 13.01 17.73
N ILE A 24 4.05 11.83 17.27
CA ILE A 24 4.01 11.49 15.85
C ILE A 24 2.57 11.23 15.43
N THR A 25 2.13 11.82 14.32
CA THR A 25 0.85 11.52 13.70
C THR A 25 1.11 10.74 12.41
N LEU A 26 0.59 9.52 12.35
CA LEU A 26 0.59 8.69 11.14
C LEU A 26 -0.68 8.97 10.36
N ILE A 27 -0.56 9.67 9.25
CA ILE A 27 -1.68 9.95 8.35
C ILE A 27 -1.91 8.74 7.45
N VAL A 28 -3.14 8.22 7.49
CA VAL A 28 -3.60 7.11 6.65
C VAL A 28 -4.61 7.66 5.65
N PRO A 29 -4.30 7.73 4.33
CA PRO A 29 -5.16 8.36 3.33
C PRO A 29 -6.32 7.45 2.87
N THR A 30 -6.74 6.53 3.71
CA THR A 30 -7.85 5.59 3.46
C THR A 30 -8.78 5.51 4.66
N THR A 31 -9.94 4.89 4.46
CA THR A 31 -10.87 4.57 5.55
C THR A 31 -10.25 3.59 6.56
N PRO A 32 -10.74 3.54 7.80
CA PRO A 32 -10.33 2.53 8.77
C PRO A 32 -10.50 1.09 8.27
N ALA A 33 -9.79 0.16 8.89
CA ALA A 33 -9.78 -1.28 8.61
C ALA A 33 -9.22 -1.69 7.22
N THR A 34 -8.54 -0.80 6.52
CA THR A 34 -7.73 -1.15 5.34
C THR A 34 -6.36 -1.68 5.76
N GLY A 35 -5.64 -2.34 4.85
CA GLY A 35 -4.27 -2.83 5.14
C GLY A 35 -3.32 -1.70 5.59
N ALA A 36 -3.46 -0.49 5.04
CA ALA A 36 -2.70 0.69 5.48
C ALA A 36 -3.03 1.08 6.92
N ASP A 37 -4.31 1.06 7.31
CA ASP A 37 -4.77 1.38 8.66
C ASP A 37 -4.33 0.32 9.68
N ILE A 38 -4.41 -0.95 9.32
CA ILE A 38 -3.91 -2.07 10.16
C ILE A 38 -2.41 -1.90 10.44
N LEU A 39 -1.60 -1.67 9.40
CA LEU A 39 -0.18 -1.41 9.53
C LEU A 39 0.12 -0.17 10.38
N ALA A 40 -0.60 0.94 10.14
CA ALA A 40 -0.43 2.18 10.90
C ALA A 40 -0.68 1.97 12.40
N ARG A 41 -1.77 1.29 12.77
CA ARG A 41 -2.12 1.03 14.18
C ARG A 41 -1.13 0.09 14.85
N LEU A 42 -0.70 -0.96 14.16
CA LEU A 42 0.34 -1.86 14.67
C LEU A 42 1.66 -1.12 14.87
N LEU A 43 2.08 -0.32 13.89
CA LEU A 43 3.29 0.50 13.99
C LEU A 43 3.20 1.52 15.13
N ALA A 44 2.07 2.23 15.26
CA ALA A 44 1.84 3.19 16.34
C ALA A 44 1.95 2.51 17.71
N GLN A 45 1.32 1.37 17.91
CA GLN A 45 1.40 0.60 19.15
C GLN A 45 2.84 0.22 19.51
N GLN A 46 3.61 -0.25 18.53
CA GLN A 46 5.00 -0.67 18.75
C GLN A 46 5.93 0.54 19.03
N LEU A 47 5.75 1.65 18.31
CA LEU A 47 6.50 2.89 18.51
C LEU A 47 6.20 3.50 19.89
N ASN A 48 4.94 3.56 20.30
CA ASN A 48 4.55 4.00 21.64
C ASN A 48 5.27 3.22 22.74
N THR A 49 5.32 1.89 22.59
CA THR A 49 5.95 1.01 23.58
C THR A 49 7.46 1.15 23.62
N LYS A 50 8.11 1.27 22.44
CA LYS A 50 9.58 1.29 22.32
C LYS A 50 10.21 2.65 22.59
N LEU A 51 9.54 3.73 22.17
CA LEU A 51 10.14 5.07 22.17
C LEU A 51 9.63 5.93 23.31
N GLY A 52 8.58 5.51 24.05
CA GLY A 52 7.91 6.36 25.04
C GLY A 52 7.29 7.61 24.43
N GLN A 53 7.07 7.62 23.11
CA GLN A 53 6.48 8.72 22.36
C GLN A 53 5.01 8.46 22.11
N VAL A 54 4.19 9.52 22.05
CA VAL A 54 2.78 9.39 21.66
C VAL A 54 2.68 9.35 20.15
N VAL A 55 2.29 8.18 19.60
CA VAL A 55 2.03 8.00 18.18
C VAL A 55 0.54 7.79 17.94
N VAL A 56 -0.07 8.67 17.15
CA VAL A 56 -1.51 8.68 16.85
C VAL A 56 -1.72 8.34 15.38
N VAL A 57 -2.77 7.58 15.08
CA VAL A 57 -3.20 7.28 13.70
C VAL A 57 -4.40 8.15 13.37
N GLU A 58 -4.29 8.90 12.27
CA GLU A 58 -5.38 9.74 11.75
C GLU A 58 -5.72 9.32 10.32
N ASN A 59 -6.98 8.88 10.11
CA ASN A 59 -7.47 8.56 8.78
C ASN A 59 -7.97 9.84 8.07
N LYS A 60 -7.40 10.15 6.89
CA LYS A 60 -7.80 11.26 6.00
C LYS A 60 -8.15 10.74 4.61
N PRO A 61 -9.31 10.04 4.46
CA PRO A 61 -9.77 9.54 3.19
C PRO A 61 -10.27 10.67 2.27
N GLY A 62 -10.47 10.37 1.00
CA GLY A 62 -11.09 11.24 0.00
C GLY A 62 -10.19 11.45 -1.21
N ALA A 63 -10.82 11.67 -2.38
CA ALA A 63 -10.17 11.79 -3.69
C ALA A 63 -9.12 10.69 -3.93
N SER A 64 -9.50 9.42 -3.70
CA SER A 64 -8.61 8.25 -3.80
C SER A 64 -7.35 8.33 -2.92
N GLY A 65 -7.40 9.05 -1.79
CA GLY A 65 -6.30 9.26 -0.85
C GLY A 65 -5.54 10.57 -1.05
N ASN A 66 -5.81 11.33 -2.10
CA ASN A 66 -5.07 12.55 -2.41
C ASN A 66 -5.20 13.64 -1.34
N ILE A 67 -6.32 13.68 -0.59
CA ILE A 67 -6.51 14.63 0.52
C ILE A 67 -5.46 14.36 1.63
N GLY A 68 -5.29 13.12 2.04
CA GLY A 68 -4.30 12.75 3.06
C GLY A 68 -2.86 12.92 2.57
N ASN A 69 -2.60 12.60 1.31
CA ASN A 69 -1.29 12.74 0.69
C ASN A 69 -0.87 14.24 0.62
N ASP A 70 -1.75 15.13 0.12
CA ASP A 70 -1.49 16.57 0.05
C ASP A 70 -1.30 17.19 1.46
N PHE A 71 -2.08 16.73 2.44
CA PHE A 71 -1.91 17.17 3.82
C PHE A 71 -0.50 16.93 4.34
N VAL A 72 0.07 15.73 4.08
CA VAL A 72 1.44 15.41 4.50
C VAL A 72 2.47 16.14 3.64
N ALA A 73 2.28 16.26 2.33
CA ALA A 73 3.19 17.00 1.45
C ALA A 73 3.43 18.44 1.93
N ARG A 74 2.41 19.07 2.56
CA ARG A 74 2.47 20.45 3.10
C ARG A 74 2.82 20.52 4.59
N ALA A 75 2.99 19.40 5.26
CA ALA A 75 3.31 19.37 6.68
C ALA A 75 4.76 19.84 6.94
N LYS A 76 5.05 20.23 8.19
CA LYS A 76 6.40 20.59 8.60
C LYS A 76 7.34 19.39 8.51
N PRO A 77 8.56 19.55 8.01
CA PRO A 77 9.51 18.46 7.86
C PRO A 77 10.29 18.17 9.17
N ASP A 78 9.59 18.06 10.28
CA ASP A 78 10.13 17.87 11.61
C ASP A 78 9.94 16.43 12.17
N GLY A 79 9.33 15.53 11.35
CA GLY A 79 9.05 14.15 11.72
C GLY A 79 7.79 13.94 12.55
N ALA A 80 7.07 15.01 12.90
CA ALA A 80 5.82 14.89 13.68
C ALA A 80 4.62 14.41 12.84
N THR A 81 4.67 14.58 11.52
CA THR A 81 3.60 14.14 10.60
C THR A 81 4.20 13.24 9.53
N LEU A 82 3.75 11.99 9.47
CA LEU A 82 4.23 10.98 8.53
C LEU A 82 3.06 10.37 7.75
N LEU A 83 3.32 9.89 6.54
CA LEU A 83 2.34 9.27 5.66
C LEU A 83 2.51 7.77 5.63
N ILE A 84 1.42 7.03 5.82
CA ILE A 84 1.31 5.62 5.45
C ILE A 84 0.78 5.56 4.01
N ALA A 85 1.70 5.58 3.06
CA ALA A 85 1.36 5.47 1.64
C ALA A 85 1.06 4.01 1.27
N SER A 86 0.32 3.82 0.18
CA SER A 86 0.09 2.52 -0.45
C SER A 86 0.24 2.62 -1.97
N THR A 87 0.10 1.51 -2.67
CA THR A 87 0.14 1.47 -4.14
C THR A 87 -0.75 2.54 -4.80
N SER A 88 -1.88 2.91 -4.17
CA SER A 88 -2.75 4.01 -4.63
C SER A 88 -2.01 5.35 -4.75
N PHE A 89 -0.97 5.58 -3.96
CA PHE A 89 -0.16 6.80 -4.02
C PHE A 89 0.51 6.97 -5.40
N ALA A 90 1.14 5.92 -5.91
CA ALA A 90 1.75 5.93 -7.25
C ALA A 90 0.71 5.89 -8.37
N LEU A 91 -0.36 5.10 -8.18
CA LEU A 91 -1.44 4.92 -9.15
C LEU A 91 -2.20 6.22 -9.41
N ASN A 92 -2.63 6.92 -8.36
CA ASN A 92 -3.34 8.18 -8.49
C ASN A 92 -2.53 9.23 -9.22
N SER A 93 -1.21 9.21 -9.02
CA SER A 93 -0.28 10.10 -9.72
C SER A 93 -0.18 9.77 -11.22
N ALA A 94 -0.34 8.51 -11.59
CA ALA A 94 -0.39 8.09 -12.99
C ALA A 94 -1.72 8.41 -13.68
N VAL A 95 -2.84 8.32 -12.93
CA VAL A 95 -4.20 8.57 -13.47
C VAL A 95 -4.54 10.06 -13.49
N ASN A 96 -4.10 10.83 -12.50
CA ASN A 96 -4.42 12.25 -12.37
C ASN A 96 -3.18 13.14 -12.56
N PRO A 97 -3.01 13.77 -13.72
CA PRO A 97 -1.86 14.63 -14.00
C PRO A 97 -1.89 15.97 -13.23
N ASN A 98 -3.03 16.35 -12.63
CA ASN A 98 -3.22 17.61 -11.94
C ASN A 98 -3.24 17.47 -10.42
N LEU A 99 -2.38 16.63 -9.87
CA LEU A 99 -2.24 16.50 -8.41
C LEU A 99 -1.65 17.77 -7.80
N PRO A 100 -2.08 18.15 -6.57
CA PRO A 100 -1.53 19.30 -5.86
C PRO A 100 -0.13 19.04 -5.27
N PHE A 101 0.45 17.86 -5.46
CA PHE A 101 1.78 17.45 -4.99
C PHE A 101 2.49 16.57 -6.04
N ASP A 102 3.81 16.55 -5.98
CA ASP A 102 4.65 15.63 -6.77
C ASP A 102 5.04 14.41 -5.90
N PRO A 103 4.64 13.18 -6.27
CA PRO A 103 4.86 11.99 -5.45
C PRO A 103 6.35 11.64 -5.25
N ILE A 104 7.24 12.16 -6.08
CA ILE A 104 8.69 11.91 -5.99
C ILE A 104 9.40 13.06 -5.29
N LYS A 105 8.98 14.32 -5.55
CA LYS A 105 9.73 15.47 -5.08
C LYS A 105 9.27 16.02 -3.74
N ASP A 106 8.01 15.80 -3.35
CA ASP A 106 7.42 16.42 -2.15
C ASP A 106 7.45 15.51 -0.92
N PHE A 107 8.05 14.32 -1.04
CA PHE A 107 8.19 13.37 0.05
C PHE A 107 9.64 12.87 0.22
N ALA A 108 9.97 12.52 1.45
CA ALA A 108 11.19 11.81 1.82
C ALA A 108 10.85 10.35 2.15
N PRO A 109 11.27 9.36 1.35
CA PRO A 109 11.04 7.94 1.62
C PRO A 109 11.74 7.50 2.91
N ILE A 110 11.01 6.82 3.82
CA ILE A 110 11.58 6.26 5.04
C ILE A 110 11.83 4.76 4.85
N THR A 111 10.78 3.96 4.68
CA THR A 111 10.91 2.50 4.49
C THR A 111 9.65 1.92 3.84
N LEU A 112 9.79 0.83 3.10
CA LEU A 112 8.69 -0.07 2.80
C LEU A 112 8.25 -0.72 4.13
N LEU A 113 6.94 -0.87 4.33
CA LEU A 113 6.38 -1.47 5.54
C LEU A 113 6.02 -2.93 5.31
N GLY A 114 5.45 -3.22 4.16
CA GLY A 114 5.03 -4.55 3.79
C GLY A 114 4.32 -4.58 2.45
N THR A 115 4.00 -5.79 2.04
CA THR A 115 3.25 -6.08 0.82
C THR A 115 2.00 -6.90 1.14
N GLY A 116 0.93 -6.67 0.38
CA GLY A 116 -0.29 -7.45 0.45
C GLY A 116 -0.57 -8.10 -0.90
N THR A 117 -1.02 -9.33 -0.88
CA THR A 117 -1.32 -10.08 -2.10
C THR A 117 -2.72 -9.73 -2.59
N LEU A 118 -2.84 -9.40 -3.88
CA LEU A 118 -4.10 -9.35 -4.61
C LEU A 118 -4.46 -10.72 -5.16
N CYS A 119 -5.76 -11.02 -5.21
CA CYS A 119 -6.26 -12.25 -5.81
C CYS A 119 -7.48 -12.00 -6.70
N LEU A 120 -7.63 -12.79 -7.75
CA LEU A 120 -8.83 -12.86 -8.56
C LEU A 120 -9.83 -13.81 -7.88
N VAL A 121 -11.02 -13.31 -7.62
CA VAL A 121 -12.10 -14.07 -6.98
C VAL A 121 -13.39 -13.97 -7.79
N THR A 122 -14.20 -15.02 -7.70
CA THR A 122 -15.52 -15.13 -8.31
C THR A 122 -16.53 -15.64 -7.28
N PRO A 123 -17.83 -15.41 -7.46
CA PRO A 123 -18.86 -16.08 -6.68
C PRO A 123 -18.75 -17.60 -6.79
N SER A 124 -19.05 -18.32 -5.70
CA SER A 124 -19.06 -19.79 -5.75
C SER A 124 -20.10 -20.35 -6.72
N THR A 125 -21.15 -19.59 -7.03
CA THR A 125 -22.21 -19.92 -7.97
C THR A 125 -21.80 -19.80 -9.44
N LEU A 126 -20.74 -19.04 -9.76
CA LEU A 126 -20.23 -18.95 -11.13
C LEU A 126 -19.57 -20.28 -11.52
N ALA A 127 -19.84 -20.79 -12.74
CA ALA A 127 -19.39 -22.12 -13.15
C ALA A 127 -17.86 -22.37 -13.07
N PRO A 128 -16.97 -21.48 -13.52
CA PRO A 128 -15.52 -21.70 -13.52
C PRO A 128 -14.93 -22.01 -12.13
N ASN A 129 -14.04 -23.01 -12.08
CA ASN A 129 -13.32 -23.39 -10.87
C ASN A 129 -11.82 -23.07 -10.91
N ASN A 130 -11.32 -22.62 -12.05
CA ASN A 130 -9.93 -22.21 -12.25
C ASN A 130 -9.85 -21.05 -13.24
N LEU A 131 -8.65 -20.46 -13.36
CA LEU A 131 -8.42 -19.30 -14.21
C LEU A 131 -8.68 -19.59 -15.71
N THR A 132 -8.27 -20.76 -16.19
CA THR A 132 -8.45 -21.15 -17.59
C THR A 132 -9.93 -21.21 -17.98
N GLU A 133 -10.75 -21.84 -17.13
CA GLU A 133 -12.19 -21.90 -17.33
C GLU A 133 -12.85 -20.52 -17.26
N PHE A 134 -12.39 -19.66 -16.34
CA PHE A 134 -12.87 -18.28 -16.22
C PHE A 134 -12.56 -17.47 -17.47
N ILE A 135 -11.32 -17.56 -17.99
CA ILE A 135 -10.93 -16.88 -19.23
C ILE A 135 -11.76 -17.39 -20.42
N ALA A 136 -11.99 -18.69 -20.52
CA ALA A 136 -12.84 -19.27 -21.57
C ALA A 136 -14.27 -18.72 -21.51
N LEU A 137 -14.87 -18.66 -20.31
CA LEU A 137 -16.19 -18.08 -20.12
C LEU A 137 -16.21 -16.59 -20.46
N ALA A 138 -15.21 -15.82 -20.03
CA ALA A 138 -15.10 -14.38 -20.30
C ALA A 138 -14.91 -14.06 -21.79
N LYS A 139 -14.40 -14.99 -22.58
CA LYS A 139 -14.31 -14.87 -24.04
C LYS A 139 -15.61 -15.17 -24.77
N SER A 140 -16.47 -16.01 -24.19
CA SER A 140 -17.73 -16.47 -24.81
C SER A 140 -18.98 -15.78 -24.30
N SER A 141 -18.88 -15.02 -23.19
CA SER A 141 -20.02 -14.41 -22.52
C SER A 141 -19.68 -12.97 -22.08
N GLN A 142 -20.70 -12.13 -21.95
CA GLN A 142 -20.54 -10.82 -21.33
C GLN A 142 -20.50 -10.99 -19.81
N LEU A 143 -19.34 -10.76 -19.23
CA LEU A 143 -19.15 -10.75 -17.79
C LEU A 143 -18.81 -9.33 -17.33
N ASP A 144 -19.00 -9.09 -16.05
CA ASP A 144 -18.64 -7.85 -15.38
C ASP A 144 -17.62 -8.08 -14.26
N TYR A 145 -17.10 -7.01 -13.71
CA TYR A 145 -16.27 -7.04 -12.52
C TYR A 145 -16.51 -5.82 -11.63
N GLY A 146 -16.47 -6.03 -10.33
CA GLY A 146 -16.54 -4.97 -9.34
C GLY A 146 -15.16 -4.41 -8.98
N SER A 147 -15.11 -3.12 -8.61
CA SER A 147 -13.95 -2.53 -7.96
C SER A 147 -14.34 -1.48 -6.91
N PRO A 148 -13.44 -1.09 -5.99
CA PRO A 148 -13.71 0.00 -5.04
C PRO A 148 -13.74 1.41 -5.67
N GLY A 149 -13.74 1.52 -6.99
CA GLY A 149 -13.79 2.77 -7.74
C GLY A 149 -12.69 2.88 -8.80
N ASN A 150 -12.83 3.89 -9.65
CA ASN A 150 -11.90 4.16 -10.74
C ASN A 150 -10.49 4.52 -10.22
N GLY A 151 -9.44 4.08 -10.92
CA GLY A 151 -8.05 4.35 -10.56
C GLY A 151 -7.55 3.62 -9.30
N THR A 152 -8.36 2.76 -8.66
CA THR A 152 -7.89 1.94 -7.54
C THR A 152 -6.95 0.82 -8.01
N PRO A 153 -6.05 0.31 -7.15
CA PRO A 153 -5.18 -0.82 -7.50
C PRO A 153 -5.94 -2.02 -8.05
N GLN A 154 -7.11 -2.30 -7.50
CA GLN A 154 -7.97 -3.40 -7.90
C GLN A 154 -8.56 -3.21 -9.31
N HIS A 155 -8.97 -1.98 -9.63
CA HIS A 155 -9.43 -1.62 -10.98
C HIS A 155 -8.30 -1.80 -11.99
N LEU A 156 -7.14 -1.18 -11.73
CA LEU A 156 -6.00 -1.23 -12.65
C LEU A 156 -5.43 -2.64 -12.83
N ALA A 157 -5.41 -3.43 -11.76
CA ALA A 157 -5.01 -4.83 -11.84
C ALA A 157 -5.98 -5.66 -12.71
N MET A 158 -7.29 -5.38 -12.65
CA MET A 158 -8.26 -6.04 -13.51
C MET A 158 -8.12 -5.59 -14.97
N GLU A 159 -7.89 -4.30 -15.23
CA GLU A 159 -7.64 -3.82 -16.58
C GLU A 159 -6.36 -4.44 -17.17
N LEU A 160 -5.30 -4.57 -16.37
CA LEU A 160 -4.09 -5.30 -16.78
C LEU A 160 -4.40 -6.78 -17.08
N PHE A 161 -5.22 -7.44 -16.25
CA PHE A 161 -5.67 -8.80 -16.51
C PHE A 161 -6.45 -8.90 -17.83
N LYS A 162 -7.38 -8.00 -18.09
CA LYS A 162 -8.15 -7.96 -19.35
C LYS A 162 -7.22 -7.88 -20.56
N MET A 163 -6.23 -7.00 -20.49
CA MET A 163 -5.25 -6.82 -21.57
C MET A 163 -4.40 -8.09 -21.81
N GLU A 164 -3.83 -8.67 -20.74
CA GLU A 164 -2.92 -9.82 -20.87
C GLU A 164 -3.67 -11.13 -21.22
N ALA A 165 -4.88 -11.31 -20.75
CA ALA A 165 -5.71 -12.49 -21.04
C ALA A 165 -6.54 -12.36 -22.34
N GLY A 166 -6.63 -11.16 -22.91
CA GLY A 166 -7.44 -10.89 -24.10
C GLY A 166 -8.94 -11.13 -23.86
N VAL A 167 -9.44 -10.66 -22.71
CA VAL A 167 -10.86 -10.77 -22.32
C VAL A 167 -11.48 -9.38 -22.16
N ASN A 168 -12.80 -9.32 -22.33
CA ASN A 168 -13.56 -8.10 -22.09
C ASN A 168 -14.52 -8.32 -20.91
N LEU A 169 -14.35 -7.49 -19.86
CA LEU A 169 -15.20 -7.48 -18.69
C LEU A 169 -15.72 -6.06 -18.48
N PHE A 170 -17.01 -5.90 -18.22
CA PHE A 170 -17.61 -4.60 -17.97
C PHE A 170 -17.31 -4.14 -16.52
N HIS A 171 -16.82 -2.90 -16.36
CA HIS A 171 -16.45 -2.36 -15.05
C HIS A 171 -17.68 -1.81 -14.31
N ILE A 172 -17.84 -2.22 -13.05
CA ILE A 172 -18.85 -1.69 -12.11
C ILE A 172 -18.11 -1.07 -10.93
N PRO A 173 -17.96 0.27 -10.88
CA PRO A 173 -17.29 0.95 -9.77
C PRO A 173 -18.22 1.09 -8.56
N PHE A 174 -17.72 0.77 -7.38
CA PHE A 174 -18.40 0.94 -6.09
C PHE A 174 -17.75 2.06 -5.28
N LYS A 175 -18.53 2.69 -4.40
CA LYS A 175 -18.01 3.75 -3.50
C LYS A 175 -17.18 3.20 -2.33
N ALA A 176 -17.29 1.90 -2.04
CA ALA A 176 -16.56 1.25 -0.96
C ALA A 176 -16.28 -0.22 -1.30
N ALA A 177 -15.11 -0.72 -0.90
CA ALA A 177 -14.70 -2.11 -1.13
C ALA A 177 -15.68 -3.13 -0.52
N ALA A 178 -16.23 -2.84 0.65
CA ALA A 178 -17.17 -3.73 1.32
C ALA A 178 -18.45 -3.95 0.50
N ASN A 179 -18.98 -2.90 -0.14
CA ASN A 179 -20.18 -3.01 -0.99
C ASN A 179 -19.89 -3.89 -2.20
N ALA A 180 -18.73 -3.68 -2.85
CA ALA A 180 -18.32 -4.50 -3.99
C ALA A 180 -18.17 -5.99 -3.62
N VAL A 181 -17.57 -6.30 -2.45
CA VAL A 181 -17.42 -7.68 -1.95
C VAL A 181 -18.79 -8.30 -1.61
N ASN A 182 -19.73 -7.52 -1.08
CA ASN A 182 -21.09 -7.99 -0.81
C ASN A 182 -21.82 -8.37 -2.12
N ASP A 183 -21.73 -7.51 -3.14
CA ASP A 183 -22.33 -7.75 -4.45
C ASP A 183 -21.67 -8.94 -5.17
N LEU A 184 -20.36 -9.09 -5.09
CA LEU A 184 -19.66 -10.28 -5.56
C LEU A 184 -20.18 -11.54 -4.86
N THR A 185 -20.29 -11.49 -3.53
CA THR A 185 -20.76 -12.65 -2.73
C THR A 185 -22.23 -13.00 -3.03
N GLY A 186 -23.02 -12.01 -3.41
CA GLY A 186 -24.40 -12.17 -3.86
C GLY A 186 -24.54 -12.63 -5.31
N GLY A 187 -23.44 -12.68 -6.09
CA GLY A 187 -23.45 -13.03 -7.51
C GLY A 187 -23.97 -11.91 -8.42
N HIS A 188 -24.02 -10.65 -7.92
CA HIS A 188 -24.41 -9.47 -8.71
C HIS A 188 -23.28 -8.93 -9.58
N VAL A 189 -22.05 -9.30 -9.29
CA VAL A 189 -20.88 -9.12 -10.16
C VAL A 189 -20.14 -10.44 -10.33
N SER A 190 -19.54 -10.63 -11.49
CA SER A 190 -18.95 -11.91 -11.92
C SER A 190 -17.57 -12.16 -11.36
N ALA A 191 -16.79 -11.11 -11.13
CA ALA A 191 -15.41 -11.22 -10.66
C ALA A 191 -14.94 -9.94 -9.92
N MET A 192 -13.90 -10.09 -9.12
CA MET A 192 -13.13 -8.97 -8.56
C MET A 192 -11.66 -9.33 -8.41
N ILE A 193 -10.79 -8.34 -8.51
CA ILE A 193 -9.45 -8.41 -7.92
C ILE A 193 -9.48 -7.64 -6.61
N VAL A 194 -9.08 -8.30 -5.53
CA VAL A 194 -9.16 -7.75 -4.16
C VAL A 194 -7.94 -8.18 -3.33
N PRO A 195 -7.60 -7.44 -2.26
CA PRO A 195 -6.65 -7.93 -1.28
C PRO A 195 -7.14 -9.24 -0.66
N MET A 196 -6.28 -10.25 -0.63
CA MET A 196 -6.63 -11.61 -0.20
C MET A 196 -7.25 -11.65 1.19
N HIS A 197 -6.74 -10.85 2.14
CA HIS A 197 -7.25 -10.82 3.52
C HIS A 197 -8.72 -10.43 3.63
N THR A 198 -9.24 -9.63 2.69
CA THR A 198 -10.65 -9.18 2.72
C THR A 198 -11.63 -10.28 2.34
N VAL A 199 -11.19 -11.28 1.58
CA VAL A 199 -12.05 -12.35 1.04
C VAL A 199 -11.71 -13.74 1.55
N LEU A 200 -10.56 -13.92 2.18
CA LEU A 200 -10.12 -15.24 2.68
C LEU A 200 -11.15 -15.93 3.59
N PRO A 201 -11.84 -15.26 4.52
CA PRO A 201 -12.92 -15.87 5.29
C PRO A 201 -14.10 -16.38 4.42
N LEU A 202 -14.45 -15.62 3.37
CA LEU A 202 -15.53 -15.99 2.45
C LEU A 202 -15.14 -17.16 1.54
N VAL A 203 -13.87 -17.22 1.13
CA VAL A 203 -13.32 -18.36 0.37
C VAL A 203 -13.30 -19.62 1.25
N LYS A 204 -12.83 -19.52 2.50
CA LYS A 204 -12.86 -20.65 3.46
C LYS A 204 -14.28 -21.11 3.77
N ALA A 205 -15.25 -20.20 3.77
CA ALA A 205 -16.68 -20.53 3.93
C ALA A 205 -17.36 -21.06 2.64
N GLY A 206 -16.61 -21.21 1.54
CA GLY A 206 -17.14 -21.72 0.27
C GLY A 206 -18.11 -20.75 -0.45
N ARG A 207 -18.13 -19.48 -0.06
CA ARG A 207 -18.98 -18.45 -0.68
C ARG A 207 -18.34 -17.80 -1.90
N LEU A 208 -17.02 -17.75 -1.94
CA LEU A 208 -16.23 -17.27 -3.07
C LEU A 208 -15.22 -18.34 -3.49
N LYS A 209 -14.81 -18.30 -4.76
CA LYS A 209 -13.67 -19.06 -5.30
C LYS A 209 -12.51 -18.12 -5.58
N MET A 210 -11.31 -18.50 -5.15
CA MET A 210 -10.07 -17.78 -5.47
C MET A 210 -9.37 -18.51 -6.61
N LEU A 211 -9.28 -17.88 -7.78
CA LEU A 211 -8.80 -18.50 -9.02
C LEU A 211 -7.30 -18.31 -9.25
N ALA A 212 -6.74 -17.21 -8.77
CA ALA A 212 -5.32 -16.91 -8.89
C ALA A 212 -4.90 -15.85 -7.87
N VAL A 213 -3.61 -15.83 -7.50
CA VAL A 213 -2.96 -14.74 -6.74
C VAL A 213 -1.99 -13.99 -7.63
N MET A 214 -1.86 -12.67 -7.40
CA MET A 214 -1.00 -11.78 -8.22
C MET A 214 0.41 -11.62 -7.66
N SER A 215 0.73 -12.26 -6.54
CA SER A 215 2.08 -12.28 -5.97
C SER A 215 3.06 -13.07 -6.82
N LYS A 216 4.36 -12.80 -6.63
CA LYS A 216 5.45 -13.50 -7.31
C LYS A 216 5.44 -15.00 -7.04
N GLU A 217 5.18 -15.37 -5.77
CA GLU A 217 5.09 -16.73 -5.26
C GLU A 217 3.68 -16.97 -4.70
N ARG A 218 3.31 -18.23 -4.46
CA ARG A 218 2.03 -18.55 -3.84
C ARG A 218 1.94 -17.97 -2.43
N ALA A 219 0.77 -17.48 -2.07
CA ALA A 219 0.55 -16.90 -0.74
C ALA A 219 0.51 -17.98 0.34
N GLU A 220 1.19 -17.78 1.47
CA GLU A 220 1.21 -18.72 2.59
C GLU A 220 -0.21 -19.04 3.12
N LEU A 221 -1.10 -18.04 3.13
CA LEU A 221 -2.47 -18.22 3.60
C LEU A 221 -3.38 -18.97 2.60
N ALA A 222 -2.91 -19.18 1.35
CA ALA A 222 -3.61 -19.89 0.30
C ALA A 222 -2.64 -20.70 -0.58
N PRO A 223 -1.88 -21.67 -0.02
CA PRO A 223 -0.78 -22.35 -0.72
C PRO A 223 -1.25 -23.22 -1.90
N ASN A 224 -2.52 -23.56 -1.95
CA ASN A 224 -3.11 -24.35 -3.03
C ASN A 224 -3.58 -23.49 -4.21
N VAL A 225 -3.60 -22.15 -4.08
CA VAL A 225 -3.98 -21.24 -5.15
C VAL A 225 -2.74 -20.88 -5.97
N LEU A 226 -2.80 -21.16 -7.27
CA LEU A 226 -1.71 -20.86 -8.19
C LEU A 226 -1.56 -19.34 -8.39
N THR A 227 -0.33 -18.90 -8.64
CA THR A 227 -0.08 -17.53 -9.10
C THR A 227 -0.52 -17.36 -10.56
N PHE A 228 -0.78 -16.13 -10.98
CA PHE A 228 -0.98 -15.84 -12.40
C PHE A 228 0.21 -16.26 -13.25
N LYS A 229 1.43 -16.10 -12.74
CA LYS A 229 2.68 -16.51 -13.40
C LYS A 229 2.71 -18.03 -13.67
N GLU A 230 2.37 -18.86 -12.66
CA GLU A 230 2.28 -20.32 -12.81
C GLU A 230 1.23 -20.75 -13.84
N GLN A 231 0.22 -19.91 -14.07
CA GLN A 231 -0.87 -20.12 -15.02
C GLN A 231 -0.62 -19.48 -16.40
N GLY A 232 0.64 -19.05 -16.69
CA GLY A 232 1.05 -18.55 -18.01
C GLY A 232 0.96 -17.04 -18.20
N TYR A 233 0.69 -16.28 -17.12
CA TYR A 233 0.56 -14.82 -17.17
C TYR A 233 1.62 -14.10 -16.30
N PRO A 234 2.93 -14.17 -16.67
CA PRO A 234 4.01 -13.66 -15.81
C PRO A 234 4.01 -12.13 -15.63
N LYS A 235 3.32 -11.39 -16.51
CA LYS A 235 3.20 -9.93 -16.38
C LYS A 235 2.13 -9.50 -15.39
N LEU A 236 1.24 -10.41 -14.95
CA LEU A 236 0.19 -10.16 -13.97
C LEU A 236 0.72 -10.33 -12.54
N GLN A 237 1.84 -9.68 -12.26
CA GLN A 237 2.39 -9.58 -10.91
C GLN A 237 2.13 -8.17 -10.39
N VAL A 238 1.18 -8.04 -9.47
CA VAL A 238 0.76 -6.78 -8.85
C VAL A 238 0.59 -7.01 -7.35
N ASP A 239 1.50 -6.44 -6.58
CA ASP A 239 1.40 -6.43 -5.13
C ASP A 239 0.88 -5.08 -4.64
N VAL A 240 0.08 -5.09 -3.60
CA VAL A 240 -0.21 -3.88 -2.85
C VAL A 240 0.93 -3.67 -1.87
N TRP A 241 1.69 -2.61 -2.05
CA TRP A 241 2.72 -2.23 -1.10
C TRP A 241 2.24 -1.12 -0.16
N TYR A 242 2.84 -1.08 1.01
CA TYR A 242 2.64 -0.06 2.03
C TYR A 242 4.00 0.52 2.43
N ALA A 243 4.08 1.84 2.57
CA ALA A 243 5.33 2.53 2.84
C ALA A 243 5.14 3.68 3.84
N LEU A 244 6.20 3.99 4.56
CA LEU A 244 6.28 5.16 5.42
C LEU A 244 7.06 6.26 4.70
N LEU A 245 6.44 7.43 4.57
CA LEU A 245 7.03 8.62 3.97
C LEU A 245 6.95 9.79 4.94
N ALA A 246 7.91 10.70 4.85
CA ALA A 246 7.89 12.00 5.53
C ALA A 246 7.70 13.12 4.50
N PRO A 247 7.37 14.36 4.94
CA PRO A 247 7.41 15.54 4.08
C PRO A 247 8.82 15.79 3.55
N LYS A 248 8.91 16.37 2.34
CA LYS A 248 10.19 16.86 1.78
C LYS A 248 10.91 17.78 2.75
N GLY A 249 12.24 17.64 2.81
CA GLY A 249 13.09 18.47 3.68
C GLY A 249 13.21 17.94 5.10
N THR A 250 12.56 16.83 5.46
CA THR A 250 12.84 16.13 6.72
C THR A 250 14.31 15.79 6.82
N PRO A 251 14.99 16.14 7.94
CA PRO A 251 16.44 15.93 8.08
C PRO A 251 16.84 14.47 7.83
N ALA A 252 17.91 14.27 7.06
CA ALA A 252 18.36 12.92 6.68
C ALA A 252 18.66 12.03 7.89
N GLY A 253 19.21 12.61 8.98
CA GLY A 253 19.45 11.88 10.24
C GLY A 253 18.17 11.36 10.86
N LEU A 254 17.08 12.15 10.86
CA LEU A 254 15.79 11.74 11.37
C LEU A 254 15.13 10.65 10.49
N VAL A 255 15.24 10.78 9.15
CA VAL A 255 14.78 9.74 8.21
C VAL A 255 15.48 8.42 8.48
N GLN A 256 16.81 8.44 8.69
CA GLN A 256 17.60 7.24 8.98
C GLN A 256 17.26 6.64 10.35
N GLU A 257 17.03 7.46 11.35
CA GLU A 257 16.59 7.01 12.69
C GLU A 257 15.23 6.32 12.61
N LEU A 258 14.24 6.94 12.00
CA LEU A 258 12.89 6.36 11.78
C LEU A 258 12.97 5.07 10.96
N ASN A 259 13.78 5.04 9.89
CA ASN A 259 14.00 3.82 9.10
C ASN A 259 14.51 2.68 10.00
N THR A 260 15.55 2.93 10.80
CA THR A 260 16.16 1.91 11.68
C THR A 260 15.16 1.38 12.70
N GLN A 261 14.41 2.26 13.35
CA GLN A 261 13.42 1.90 14.37
C GLN A 261 12.27 1.08 13.78
N VAL A 262 11.71 1.52 12.64
CA VAL A 262 10.61 0.84 11.98
C VAL A 262 11.05 -0.51 11.42
N MET A 263 12.25 -0.61 10.84
CA MET A 263 12.80 -1.89 10.38
C MET A 263 12.96 -2.90 11.52
N GLN A 264 13.40 -2.48 12.70
CA GLN A 264 13.49 -3.35 13.88
C GLN A 264 12.12 -3.84 14.34
N ILE A 265 11.12 -2.97 14.34
CA ILE A 265 9.73 -3.31 14.68
C ILE A 265 9.19 -4.37 13.72
N LEU A 266 9.31 -4.13 12.42
CA LEU A 266 8.75 -5.02 11.38
C LEU A 266 9.44 -6.38 11.29
N LYS A 267 10.67 -6.51 11.79
CA LYS A 267 11.40 -7.79 11.88
C LYS A 267 11.08 -8.60 13.14
N ALA A 268 10.35 -8.01 14.09
CA ALA A 268 10.03 -8.72 15.33
C ALA A 268 9.02 -9.86 15.05
N PRO A 269 9.25 -11.11 15.54
CA PRO A 269 8.41 -12.26 15.21
C PRO A 269 6.93 -12.09 15.55
N ASN A 270 6.62 -11.41 16.65
CA ASN A 270 5.24 -11.09 17.04
C ASN A 270 4.56 -10.12 16.07
N VAL A 271 5.30 -9.16 15.48
CA VAL A 271 4.79 -8.22 14.50
C VAL A 271 4.56 -8.93 13.17
N VAL A 272 5.52 -9.74 12.71
CA VAL A 272 5.39 -10.56 11.50
C VAL A 272 4.16 -11.45 11.60
N SER A 273 3.97 -12.16 12.71
CA SER A 273 2.79 -13.02 12.93
C SER A 273 1.47 -12.23 12.91
N GLN A 274 1.42 -11.04 13.51
CA GLN A 274 0.22 -10.21 13.49
C GLN A 274 -0.11 -9.70 12.08
N LEU A 275 0.90 -9.34 11.28
CA LEU A 275 0.69 -8.89 9.90
C LEU A 275 0.26 -10.05 8.99
N SER A 276 0.84 -11.24 9.16
CA SER A 276 0.52 -12.41 8.33
C SER A 276 -0.95 -12.85 8.48
N VAL A 277 -1.56 -12.72 9.66
CA VAL A 277 -3.00 -12.98 9.85
C VAL A 277 -3.86 -12.11 8.94
N HIS A 278 -3.37 -10.90 8.62
CA HIS A 278 -4.03 -9.96 7.71
C HIS A 278 -3.56 -10.10 6.25
N GLY A 279 -2.78 -11.14 5.91
CA GLY A 279 -2.24 -11.35 4.58
C GLY A 279 -1.26 -10.25 4.14
N ILE A 280 -0.60 -9.63 5.10
CA ILE A 280 0.45 -8.64 4.88
C ILE A 280 1.78 -9.28 5.25
N GLU A 281 2.69 -9.34 4.30
CA GLU A 281 4.07 -9.74 4.51
C GLU A 281 4.89 -8.52 4.90
N ALA A 282 5.53 -8.55 6.06
CA ALA A 282 6.45 -7.49 6.48
C ALA A 282 7.68 -7.48 5.56
N ASN A 283 7.93 -6.36 4.90
CA ASN A 283 9.00 -6.25 3.92
C ASN A 283 9.78 -4.92 4.07
N PRO A 284 10.40 -4.67 5.23
CA PRO A 284 11.11 -3.42 5.49
C PRO A 284 12.35 -3.26 4.59
N SER A 285 12.58 -2.04 4.11
CA SER A 285 13.65 -1.72 3.17
C SER A 285 14.48 -0.50 3.58
N ALA A 286 15.64 -0.34 2.97
CA ALA A 286 16.35 0.93 3.00
C ALA A 286 15.53 2.04 2.31
N SER A 287 15.74 3.29 2.70
CA SER A 287 15.06 4.46 2.11
C SER A 287 15.34 4.59 0.60
N SER A 288 16.55 4.26 0.16
CA SER A 288 16.90 4.25 -1.27
C SER A 288 16.12 3.21 -2.07
N THR A 289 15.95 2.00 -1.53
CA THR A 289 15.14 0.95 -2.16
C THR A 289 13.69 1.38 -2.33
N LEU A 290 13.11 2.05 -1.33
CA LEU A 290 11.76 2.60 -1.44
C LEU A 290 11.70 3.73 -2.48
N ALA A 291 12.70 4.61 -2.54
CA ALA A 291 12.77 5.66 -3.55
C ALA A 291 12.77 5.10 -4.99
N ASP A 292 13.52 4.03 -5.22
CA ASP A 292 13.59 3.36 -6.53
C ASP A 292 12.27 2.63 -6.84
N LEU A 293 11.64 1.98 -5.85
CA LEU A 293 10.31 1.39 -5.99
C LEU A 293 9.27 2.43 -6.44
N LEU A 294 9.22 3.60 -5.79
CA LEU A 294 8.27 4.66 -6.14
C LEU A 294 8.44 5.14 -7.58
N LYS A 295 9.68 5.33 -8.04
CA LYS A 295 9.97 5.72 -9.44
C LYS A 295 9.53 4.64 -10.43
N MET A 296 9.86 3.38 -10.13
CA MET A 296 9.50 2.24 -10.96
C MET A 296 7.99 2.08 -11.08
N GLU A 297 7.28 2.11 -9.96
CA GLU A 297 5.82 1.99 -9.90
C GLU A 297 5.13 3.13 -10.66
N LEU A 298 5.56 4.37 -10.45
CA LEU A 298 4.99 5.51 -11.18
C LEU A 298 5.17 5.35 -12.69
N GLY A 299 6.36 4.95 -13.15
CA GLY A 299 6.63 4.70 -14.58
C GLY A 299 5.76 3.59 -15.15
N ARG A 300 5.68 2.44 -14.44
CA ARG A 300 4.86 1.29 -14.82
C ARG A 300 3.38 1.67 -14.96
N TRP A 301 2.82 2.29 -13.94
CA TRP A 301 1.40 2.62 -13.93
C TRP A 301 1.03 3.72 -14.91
N THR A 302 1.91 4.69 -15.16
CA THR A 302 1.72 5.67 -16.22
C THR A 302 1.57 4.97 -17.59
N GLN A 303 2.37 3.94 -17.86
CA GLN A 303 2.25 3.17 -19.09
C GLN A 303 0.93 2.38 -19.16
N VAL A 304 0.52 1.72 -18.06
CA VAL A 304 -0.75 0.96 -17.99
C VAL A 304 -1.95 1.88 -18.22
N VAL A 305 -2.01 3.01 -17.50
CA VAL A 305 -3.08 4.01 -17.61
C VAL A 305 -3.20 4.53 -19.04
N LYS A 306 -2.06 4.85 -19.69
CA LYS A 306 -2.03 5.30 -21.07
C LYS A 306 -2.55 4.24 -22.04
N THR A 307 -2.12 2.99 -21.89
CA THR A 307 -2.50 1.89 -22.80
C THR A 307 -3.97 1.48 -22.64
N ALA A 308 -4.46 1.43 -21.40
CA ALA A 308 -5.85 1.09 -21.07
C ALA A 308 -6.81 2.29 -21.19
N GLN A 309 -6.31 3.48 -21.54
CA GLN A 309 -7.07 4.74 -21.67
C GLN A 309 -7.90 5.07 -20.41
N ILE A 310 -7.36 4.75 -19.23
CA ILE A 310 -8.03 5.00 -17.95
C ILE A 310 -8.00 6.49 -17.65
N LYS A 311 -9.16 7.05 -17.28
CA LYS A 311 -9.32 8.47 -16.91
C LYS A 311 -9.62 8.57 -15.42
N ALA A 312 -9.16 9.68 -14.82
CA ALA A 312 -9.65 10.09 -13.51
C ALA A 312 -11.14 10.43 -13.59
N ASP A 313 -11.85 10.20 -12.47
CA ASP A 313 -13.25 10.66 -12.32
C ASP A 313 -13.34 12.18 -12.26
#